data_a470830fa1f9778a9a9ed5697fd1b852
#
_entry.id   a470830fa1f9778a9a9ed5697fd1b852
#
_cell.length_a   1.000
_cell.length_b   1.000
_cell.length_c   1.000
_cell.angle_alpha   90.00
_cell.angle_beta   90.00
_cell.angle_gamma   90.00
#
_symmetry.space_group_name_H-M   'P 1'
#
loop_
_entity.id
_entity.type
_entity.pdbx_description
1 polymer ?
#
loop_
_entity_poly.entity_id
_entity_poly.type
_entity_poly.pdbx_seq_one_letter_code
_entity_poly.pdbx_strand_id
1 'polypeptide(L)'
;LPKLSQSVADVSTLYSPAEFRQTLLEKIAAAQTRICIVALYLENDDAGRAVMDALYSAKQARPELDISILVDWHRAQRGRIGAARGVTNADWYCDMATRYPDIAIPVYGIPVNTREALGVLHLKGFIIDDMLLYSGASINDVYLHQHDKYRYDRYQVIRNSQLTDTMYDWITLNLKSAEAVN
;
A
#
# COMPACT_ATOMS: atom_id res chain seq x y z
N LEU A 1 9.54 -19.85 16.27
CA LEU A 1 9.29 -18.65 15.49
C LEU A 1 10.25 -17.54 15.93
N PRO A 2 10.85 -16.79 15.01
CA PRO A 2 11.66 -15.64 15.36
C PRO A 2 10.85 -14.62 16.16
N LYS A 3 11.49 -13.97 17.13
CA LYS A 3 10.87 -12.97 17.99
C LYS A 3 11.65 -11.67 17.87
N LEU A 4 10.93 -10.57 17.73
CA LEU A 4 11.49 -9.23 17.79
C LEU A 4 11.01 -8.54 19.07
N SER A 5 11.92 -7.86 19.74
CA SER A 5 11.59 -7.05 20.91
C SER A 5 10.84 -5.81 20.46
N GLN A 6 9.74 -5.48 21.14
CA GLN A 6 8.94 -4.30 20.83
C GLN A 6 8.63 -3.53 22.12
N SER A 7 8.99 -2.26 22.14
CA SER A 7 8.58 -1.37 23.22
C SER A 7 7.09 -1.01 23.09
N VAL A 8 6.36 -1.03 24.17
CA VAL A 8 4.97 -0.57 24.20
C VAL A 8 4.85 0.91 23.82
N ALA A 9 5.85 1.71 24.17
CA ALA A 9 5.89 3.14 23.84
C ALA A 9 5.97 3.42 22.33
N ASP A 10 6.45 2.43 21.54
CA ASP A 10 6.59 2.54 20.10
C ASP A 10 5.41 1.96 19.32
N VAL A 11 4.33 1.60 20.02
CA VAL A 11 3.09 1.11 19.42
C VAL A 11 1.96 2.06 19.79
N SER A 12 1.27 2.58 18.77
CA SER A 12 0.06 3.37 18.96
C SER A 12 -1.09 2.83 18.12
N THR A 13 -2.30 3.01 18.59
CA THR A 13 -3.53 2.60 17.90
C THR A 13 -4.25 3.82 17.37
N LEU A 14 -4.70 3.77 16.13
CA LEU A 14 -5.59 4.76 15.55
C LEU A 14 -7.03 4.25 15.69
N TYR A 15 -7.95 5.14 16.01
CA TYR A 15 -9.29 4.76 16.43
C TYR A 15 -10.36 4.99 15.35
N SER A 16 -9.97 5.52 14.20
CA SER A 16 -10.91 5.73 13.10
C SER A 16 -10.28 5.57 11.72
N PRO A 17 -11.06 5.25 10.67
CA PRO A 17 -10.58 5.26 9.30
C PRO A 17 -10.10 6.65 8.85
N ALA A 18 -10.66 7.71 9.39
CA ALA A 18 -10.22 9.09 9.09
C ALA A 18 -8.82 9.37 9.67
N GLU A 19 -8.55 8.95 10.91
CA GLU A 19 -7.20 9.03 11.50
C GLU A 19 -6.20 8.18 10.70
N PHE A 20 -6.61 7.00 10.27
CA PHE A 20 -5.78 6.14 9.43
C PHE A 20 -5.42 6.83 8.10
N ARG A 21 -6.40 7.39 7.39
CA ARG A 21 -6.17 8.17 6.16
C ARG A 21 -5.22 9.32 6.39
N GLN A 22 -5.50 10.14 7.40
CA GLN A 22 -4.67 11.30 7.73
C GLN A 22 -3.23 10.87 8.03
N THR A 23 -3.05 9.89 8.91
CA THR A 23 -1.72 9.37 9.27
C THR A 23 -0.99 8.83 8.05
N LEU A 24 -1.66 8.07 7.18
CA LEU A 24 -1.06 7.54 5.96
C LEU A 24 -0.53 8.66 5.06
N LEU A 25 -1.35 9.65 4.77
CA LEU A 25 -0.98 10.78 3.90
C LEU A 25 0.14 11.64 4.51
N GLU A 26 0.07 11.95 5.81
CA GLU A 26 1.12 12.68 6.53
C GLU A 26 2.46 11.93 6.51
N LYS A 27 2.45 10.62 6.72
CA LYS A 27 3.66 9.81 6.73
C LYS A 27 4.26 9.64 5.34
N ILE A 28 3.44 9.50 4.29
CA ILE A 28 3.91 9.51 2.91
C ILE A 28 4.61 10.84 2.60
N ALA A 29 3.99 11.97 2.94
CA ALA A 29 4.57 13.29 2.69
C ALA A 29 5.90 13.52 3.44
N ALA A 30 6.05 12.96 4.64
CA ALA A 30 7.23 13.10 5.50
C ALA A 30 8.33 12.07 5.24
N ALA A 31 8.08 11.01 4.47
CA ALA A 31 9.01 9.90 4.23
C ALA A 31 10.35 10.37 3.66
N GLN A 32 11.45 9.79 4.13
CA GLN A 32 12.80 10.21 3.77
C GLN A 32 13.58 9.16 2.96
N THR A 33 13.36 7.87 3.24
CA THR A 33 14.20 6.81 2.67
C THR A 33 13.41 5.82 1.84
N ARG A 34 12.28 5.32 2.35
CA ARG A 34 11.50 4.29 1.67
C ARG A 34 10.02 4.33 2.01
N ILE A 35 9.20 3.92 1.02
CA ILE A 35 7.79 3.59 1.19
C ILE A 35 7.53 2.25 0.50
N CYS A 36 7.02 1.26 1.24
CA CYS A 36 6.59 0.00 0.66
C CYS A 36 5.14 -0.27 1.09
N ILE A 37 4.24 -0.20 0.14
CA ILE A 37 2.81 -0.44 0.36
C ILE A 37 2.49 -1.86 -0.07
N VAL A 38 1.96 -2.68 0.84
CA VAL A 38 1.38 -3.98 0.52
C VAL A 38 -0.10 -3.93 0.85
N ALA A 39 -0.93 -4.00 -0.16
CA ALA A 39 -2.39 -3.91 -0.05
C ALA A 39 -3.07 -4.93 -0.96
N LEU A 40 -4.35 -5.21 -0.71
CA LEU A 40 -5.11 -6.05 -1.63
C LEU A 40 -5.27 -5.35 -2.99
N TYR A 41 -5.51 -4.05 -2.98
CA TYR A 41 -5.55 -3.15 -4.15
C TYR A 41 -5.56 -1.69 -3.68
N LEU A 42 -5.19 -0.81 -4.61
CA LEU A 42 -5.56 0.61 -4.57
C LEU A 42 -6.70 0.80 -5.57
N GLU A 43 -7.81 1.33 -5.13
CA GLU A 43 -8.97 1.59 -6.01
C GLU A 43 -8.78 2.92 -6.74
N ASN A 44 -9.18 2.97 -8.01
CA ASN A 44 -9.28 4.25 -8.72
C ASN A 44 -10.54 5.01 -8.29
N ASP A 45 -10.55 5.46 -7.04
CA ASP A 45 -11.56 6.31 -6.42
C ASP A 45 -10.90 7.53 -5.76
N ASP A 46 -11.63 8.36 -5.03
CA ASP A 46 -11.07 9.60 -4.49
C ASP A 46 -9.97 9.33 -3.47
N ALA A 47 -10.14 8.35 -2.60
CA ALA A 47 -9.14 7.98 -1.61
C ALA A 47 -7.88 7.35 -2.24
N GLY A 48 -8.07 6.44 -3.18
CA GLY A 48 -6.95 5.80 -3.88
C GLY A 48 -6.15 6.81 -4.70
N ARG A 49 -6.84 7.74 -5.40
CA ARG A 49 -6.17 8.83 -6.11
C ARG A 49 -5.40 9.75 -5.16
N ALA A 50 -5.97 10.13 -4.01
CA ALA A 50 -5.27 10.95 -3.03
C ALA A 50 -3.98 10.29 -2.52
N VAL A 51 -4.00 8.98 -2.27
CA VAL A 51 -2.80 8.22 -1.87
C VAL A 51 -1.78 8.16 -3.01
N MET A 52 -2.22 7.86 -4.23
CA MET A 52 -1.32 7.79 -5.40
C MET A 52 -0.67 9.16 -5.67
N ASP A 53 -1.43 10.24 -5.67
CA ASP A 53 -0.92 11.60 -5.85
C ASP A 53 0.08 11.99 -4.76
N ALA A 54 -0.17 11.59 -3.51
CA ALA A 54 0.77 11.81 -2.41
C ALA A 54 2.11 11.07 -2.63
N LEU A 55 2.07 9.82 -3.13
CA LEU A 55 3.26 9.04 -3.45
C LEU A 55 4.08 9.70 -4.58
N TYR A 56 3.43 10.09 -5.67
CA TYR A 56 4.09 10.80 -6.77
C TYR A 56 4.67 12.15 -6.33
N SER A 57 3.94 12.90 -5.53
CA SER A 57 4.41 14.18 -4.96
C SER A 57 5.63 13.98 -4.04
N ALA A 58 5.62 12.93 -3.19
CA ALA A 58 6.75 12.61 -2.33
C ALA A 58 7.98 12.21 -3.13
N LYS A 59 7.82 11.39 -4.17
CA LYS A 59 8.90 10.96 -5.07
C LYS A 59 9.46 12.12 -5.89
N GLN A 60 8.60 13.02 -6.36
CA GLN A 60 9.01 14.23 -7.08
C GLN A 60 9.83 15.18 -6.19
N ALA A 61 9.41 15.35 -4.94
CA ALA A 61 10.13 16.18 -3.97
C ALA A 61 11.45 15.55 -3.51
N ARG A 62 11.55 14.21 -3.52
CA ARG A 62 12.70 13.41 -3.10
C ARG A 62 12.96 12.28 -4.10
N PRO A 63 13.70 12.55 -5.19
CA PRO A 63 13.93 11.56 -6.25
C PRO A 63 14.61 10.27 -5.78
N GLU A 64 15.40 10.32 -4.70
CA GLU A 64 16.08 9.16 -4.09
C GLU A 64 15.15 8.31 -3.20
N LEU A 65 13.94 8.79 -2.87
CA LEU A 65 12.98 8.04 -2.06
C LEU A 65 12.60 6.74 -2.77
N ASP A 66 12.88 5.60 -2.16
CA ASP A 66 12.48 4.29 -2.69
C ASP A 66 11.00 4.04 -2.42
N ILE A 67 10.18 3.98 -3.48
CA ILE A 67 8.74 3.71 -3.37
C ILE A 67 8.41 2.47 -4.17
N SER A 68 7.67 1.54 -3.55
CA SER A 68 7.10 0.38 -4.23
C SER A 68 5.71 0.05 -3.70
N ILE A 69 4.85 -0.40 -4.61
CA ILE A 69 3.48 -0.81 -4.31
C ILE A 69 3.31 -2.27 -4.73
N LEU A 70 2.78 -3.10 -3.84
CA LEU A 70 2.50 -4.50 -4.11
C LEU A 70 1.01 -4.75 -3.91
N VAL A 71 0.36 -5.28 -4.93
CA VAL A 71 -1.09 -5.55 -4.93
C VAL A 71 -1.37 -6.98 -5.38
N ASP A 72 -2.53 -7.51 -5.03
CA ASP A 72 -3.01 -8.76 -5.59
C ASP A 72 -3.27 -8.59 -7.10
N TRP A 73 -2.63 -9.43 -7.92
CA TRP A 73 -2.72 -9.32 -9.38
C TRP A 73 -4.17 -9.45 -9.88
N HIS A 74 -4.93 -10.43 -9.35
CA HIS A 74 -6.31 -10.66 -9.77
C HIS A 74 -7.23 -9.50 -9.37
N ARG A 75 -6.97 -8.87 -8.22
CA ARG A 75 -7.74 -7.70 -7.76
C ARG A 75 -7.39 -6.44 -8.54
N ALA A 76 -6.13 -6.27 -8.91
CA ALA A 76 -5.70 -5.17 -9.78
C ALA A 76 -6.38 -5.20 -11.16
N GLN A 77 -6.66 -6.41 -11.69
CA GLN A 77 -7.38 -6.61 -12.96
C GLN A 77 -8.88 -6.33 -12.88
N ARG A 78 -9.40 -5.92 -11.73
CA ARG A 78 -10.80 -5.51 -11.57
C ARG A 78 -10.92 -4.00 -11.55
N GLY A 79 -12.01 -3.50 -12.10
CA GLY A 79 -12.39 -2.10 -11.98
C GLY A 79 -13.29 -1.87 -10.75
N ARG A 80 -13.53 -0.61 -10.45
CA ARG A 80 -14.49 -0.17 -9.43
C ARG A 80 -15.87 -0.77 -9.73
N ILE A 81 -16.61 -1.19 -8.70
CA ILE A 81 -18.00 -1.62 -8.85
C ILE A 81 -18.82 -0.48 -9.46
N GLY A 82 -19.40 -0.73 -10.64
CA GLY A 82 -20.14 0.27 -11.42
C GLY A 82 -19.31 1.07 -12.44
N ALA A 83 -18.01 0.81 -12.56
CA ALA A 83 -17.19 1.36 -13.65
C ALA A 83 -17.57 0.77 -15.01
N ALA A 84 -17.22 1.46 -16.09
CA ALA A 84 -17.38 0.95 -17.45
C ALA A 84 -16.62 -0.39 -17.61
N ARG A 85 -17.19 -1.30 -18.40
CA ARG A 85 -16.52 -2.58 -18.68
C ARG A 85 -15.18 -2.33 -19.34
N GLY A 86 -14.14 -2.98 -18.82
CA GLY A 86 -12.78 -2.93 -19.37
C GLY A 86 -11.86 -1.88 -18.75
N VAL A 87 -12.31 -1.07 -17.78
CA VAL A 87 -11.43 -0.18 -17.02
C VAL A 87 -11.06 -0.85 -15.71
N THR A 88 -9.78 -1.13 -15.53
CA THR A 88 -9.26 -1.82 -14.34
C THR A 88 -8.38 -0.90 -13.50
N ASN A 89 -8.11 -1.30 -12.25
CA ASN A 89 -7.13 -0.58 -11.42
C ASN A 89 -5.72 -0.68 -12.04
N ALA A 90 -5.38 -1.81 -12.66
CA ALA A 90 -4.10 -1.98 -13.34
C ALA A 90 -3.92 -0.99 -14.50
N ASP A 91 -4.97 -0.75 -15.32
CA ASP A 91 -4.93 0.27 -16.38
C ASP A 91 -4.63 1.65 -15.78
N TRP A 92 -5.28 1.98 -14.67
CA TRP A 92 -5.01 3.25 -13.98
C TRP A 92 -3.56 3.36 -13.46
N TYR A 93 -2.97 2.28 -12.94
CA TYR A 93 -1.57 2.30 -12.53
C TYR A 93 -0.64 2.55 -13.72
N CYS A 94 -0.91 1.92 -14.86
CA CYS A 94 -0.17 2.16 -16.11
C CYS A 94 -0.35 3.60 -16.62
N ASP A 95 -1.57 4.15 -16.54
CA ASP A 95 -1.83 5.53 -16.90
C ASP A 95 -1.04 6.53 -16.03
N MET A 96 -0.92 6.25 -14.73
CA MET A 96 -0.11 7.07 -13.82
C MET A 96 1.37 7.02 -14.20
N ALA A 97 1.92 5.83 -14.48
CA ALA A 97 3.29 5.68 -14.94
C ALA A 97 3.55 6.43 -16.25
N THR A 98 2.59 6.36 -17.19
CA THR A 98 2.66 7.07 -18.48
C THR A 98 2.59 8.59 -18.31
N ARG A 99 1.80 9.07 -17.35
CA ARG A 99 1.65 10.50 -17.06
C ARG A 99 2.90 11.11 -16.44
N TYR A 100 3.66 10.31 -15.71
CA TYR A 100 4.86 10.72 -14.98
C TYR A 100 6.09 9.88 -15.40
N PRO A 101 6.56 9.98 -16.66
CA PRO A 101 7.59 9.10 -17.20
C PRO A 101 8.95 9.24 -16.48
N ASP A 102 9.20 10.39 -15.87
CA ASP A 102 10.43 10.67 -15.13
C ASP A 102 10.35 10.26 -13.65
N ILE A 103 9.21 9.74 -13.19
CA ILE A 103 8.97 9.38 -11.80
C ILE A 103 8.66 7.88 -11.72
N ALA A 104 9.66 7.08 -11.32
CA ALA A 104 9.50 5.63 -11.19
C ALA A 104 8.87 5.26 -9.84
N ILE A 105 7.63 4.77 -9.87
CA ILE A 105 6.95 4.09 -8.77
C ILE A 105 6.45 2.74 -9.27
N PRO A 106 7.23 1.67 -9.09
CA PRO A 106 6.83 0.34 -9.55
C PRO A 106 5.62 -0.18 -8.77
N VAL A 107 4.65 -0.71 -9.49
CA VAL A 107 3.49 -1.42 -8.94
C VAL A 107 3.58 -2.88 -9.34
N TYR A 108 3.79 -3.75 -8.35
CA TYR A 108 3.91 -5.19 -8.55
C TYR A 108 2.56 -5.88 -8.37
N GLY A 109 2.08 -6.56 -9.40
CA GLY A 109 0.95 -7.47 -9.29
C GLY A 109 1.41 -8.85 -8.81
N ILE A 110 1.08 -9.21 -7.58
CA ILE A 110 1.52 -10.47 -6.98
C ILE A 110 0.52 -11.58 -7.34
N PRO A 111 0.93 -12.59 -8.11
CA PRO A 111 0.07 -13.72 -8.42
C PRO A 111 -0.10 -14.60 -7.18
N VAL A 112 -1.34 -14.84 -6.79
CA VAL A 112 -1.67 -15.83 -5.76
C VAL A 112 -1.88 -17.17 -6.45
N ASN A 113 -1.12 -18.20 -6.02
CA ASN A 113 -1.05 -19.48 -6.70
C ASN A 113 -2.43 -20.15 -6.76
N THR A 114 -2.81 -20.62 -7.95
CA THR A 114 -4.14 -21.19 -8.31
C THR A 114 -4.55 -22.43 -7.53
N ARG A 115 -3.68 -23.03 -6.74
CA ARG A 115 -4.05 -24.13 -5.83
C ARG A 115 -4.98 -23.70 -4.70
N GLU A 116 -5.01 -22.40 -4.41
CA GLU A 116 -5.99 -21.78 -3.54
C GLU A 116 -7.00 -20.99 -4.41
N ALA A 117 -7.97 -21.68 -4.98
CA ALA A 117 -8.98 -21.11 -5.89
C ALA A 117 -9.74 -19.89 -5.33
N LEU A 118 -9.50 -19.53 -4.07
CA LEU A 118 -10.02 -18.38 -3.35
C LEU A 118 -8.91 -17.57 -2.66
N GLY A 119 -7.63 -17.85 -2.96
CA GLY A 119 -6.49 -17.15 -2.38
C GLY A 119 -6.47 -15.68 -2.82
N VAL A 120 -6.10 -14.80 -1.91
CA VAL A 120 -5.82 -13.38 -2.15
C VAL A 120 -4.55 -12.99 -1.38
N LEU A 121 -3.89 -11.92 -1.80
CA LEU A 121 -2.75 -11.39 -1.07
C LEU A 121 -3.22 -10.87 0.31
N HIS A 122 -3.02 -11.70 1.33
CA HIS A 122 -3.41 -11.37 2.70
C HIS A 122 -2.35 -10.60 3.49
N LEU A 123 -1.09 -10.63 3.05
CA LEU A 123 -0.08 -9.75 3.63
C LEU A 123 -0.49 -8.31 3.36
N LYS A 124 -0.57 -7.51 4.41
CA LYS A 124 -0.90 -6.09 4.33
C LYS A 124 -0.06 -5.32 5.32
N GLY A 125 0.23 -4.08 4.99
CA GLY A 125 0.99 -3.17 5.82
C GLY A 125 1.70 -2.14 4.96
N PHE A 126 1.97 -1.00 5.58
CA PHE A 126 2.62 0.12 4.92
C PHE A 126 3.91 0.40 5.69
N ILE A 127 5.04 0.06 5.08
CA ILE A 127 6.35 0.41 5.62
C ILE A 127 6.68 1.81 5.11
N ILE A 128 6.90 2.74 6.03
CA ILE A 128 7.30 4.11 5.74
C ILE A 128 8.49 4.42 6.65
N ASP A 129 9.67 4.50 6.07
CA ASP A 129 10.95 4.57 6.77
C ASP A 129 11.10 3.41 7.80
N ASP A 130 11.21 3.72 9.08
CA ASP A 130 11.31 2.77 10.20
C ASP A 130 9.97 2.48 10.89
N MET A 131 8.87 2.90 10.25
CA MET A 131 7.52 2.76 10.78
C MET A 131 6.72 1.76 9.95
N LEU A 132 6.00 0.87 10.62
CA LEU A 132 4.95 0.02 10.06
C LEU A 132 3.58 0.57 10.44
N LEU A 133 2.81 1.00 9.45
CA LEU A 133 1.38 1.25 9.61
C LEU A 133 0.63 -0.03 9.20
N TYR A 134 0.12 -0.75 10.19
CA TYR A 134 -0.51 -2.05 10.02
C TYR A 134 -2.02 -1.94 10.02
N SER A 135 -2.66 -2.48 8.99
CA SER A 135 -4.12 -2.60 8.88
C SER A 135 -4.49 -3.73 7.92
N GLY A 136 -5.68 -4.29 8.09
CA GLY A 136 -6.32 -5.16 7.10
C GLY A 136 -7.07 -4.39 6.00
N ALA A 137 -7.15 -3.06 6.10
CA ALA A 137 -7.84 -2.21 5.16
C ALA A 137 -7.21 -2.25 3.76
N SER A 138 -8.05 -2.17 2.74
CA SER A 138 -7.63 -1.82 1.38
C SER A 138 -7.64 -0.30 1.22
N ILE A 139 -7.06 0.21 0.14
CA ILE A 139 -7.03 1.66 -0.13
C ILE A 139 -8.18 2.00 -1.06
N ASN A 140 -9.28 2.47 -0.47
CA ASN A 140 -10.47 2.94 -1.17
C ASN A 140 -11.28 3.91 -0.30
N ASP A 141 -12.31 4.53 -0.90
CA ASP A 141 -13.15 5.54 -0.24
C ASP A 141 -13.76 5.05 1.07
N VAL A 142 -14.21 3.79 1.12
CA VAL A 142 -14.90 3.22 2.29
C VAL A 142 -13.94 2.93 3.44
N TYR A 143 -12.77 2.35 3.15
CA TYR A 143 -11.77 2.04 4.17
C TYR A 143 -11.00 3.26 4.68
N LEU A 144 -10.93 4.33 3.86
CA LEU A 144 -10.28 5.58 4.24
C LEU A 144 -11.27 6.66 4.71
N HIS A 145 -12.56 6.31 4.83
CA HIS A 145 -13.62 7.25 5.22
C HIS A 145 -13.54 8.57 4.43
N GLN A 146 -13.49 8.44 3.10
CA GLN A 146 -13.40 9.59 2.21
C GLN A 146 -14.73 10.35 2.13
N HIS A 147 -15.84 9.62 2.24
CA HIS A 147 -17.22 10.11 2.19
C HIS A 147 -18.02 9.58 3.39
N ASP A 148 -19.32 9.71 3.39
CA ASP A 148 -20.20 9.34 4.52
C ASP A 148 -20.12 7.88 4.95
N LYS A 149 -19.86 6.96 3.98
CA LYS A 149 -19.76 5.52 4.26
C LYS A 149 -18.33 5.17 4.64
N TYR A 150 -18.20 4.42 5.72
CA TYR A 150 -16.90 3.92 6.14
C TYR A 150 -17.00 2.49 6.68
N ARG A 151 -15.83 1.85 6.75
CA ARG A 151 -15.65 0.52 7.31
C ARG A 151 -14.47 0.54 8.28
N TYR A 152 -14.72 0.07 9.49
CA TYR A 152 -13.65 -0.09 10.48
C TYR A 152 -12.74 -1.26 10.14
N ASP A 153 -11.47 -1.08 10.51
CA ASP A 153 -10.46 -2.12 10.59
C ASP A 153 -9.61 -1.86 11.84
N ARG A 154 -8.60 -2.67 12.07
CA ARG A 154 -7.61 -2.42 13.10
C ARG A 154 -6.46 -1.61 12.51
N TYR A 155 -6.09 -0.53 13.18
CA TYR A 155 -5.00 0.34 12.74
C TYR A 155 -3.96 0.46 13.85
N GLN A 156 -2.72 0.08 13.55
CA GLN A 156 -1.60 0.18 14.49
C GLN A 156 -0.41 0.84 13.81
N VAL A 157 0.19 1.78 14.50
CA VAL A 157 1.47 2.40 14.12
C VAL A 157 2.54 1.79 15.00
N ILE A 158 3.52 1.14 14.41
CA ILE A 158 4.61 0.45 15.10
C ILE A 158 5.92 1.04 14.62
N ARG A 159 6.70 1.60 15.54
CA ARG A 159 8.06 2.10 15.26
C ARG A 159 9.07 1.06 15.68
N ASN A 160 9.76 0.48 14.71
CA ASN A 160 10.78 -0.53 14.97
C ASN A 160 11.55 -0.78 13.68
N SER A 161 12.77 -0.26 13.60
CA SER A 161 13.62 -0.40 12.41
C SER A 161 13.91 -1.87 12.09
N GLN A 162 14.20 -2.70 13.10
CA GLN A 162 14.47 -4.12 12.88
C GLN A 162 13.25 -4.85 12.30
N LEU A 163 12.03 -4.52 12.75
CA LEU A 163 10.80 -5.09 12.21
C LEU A 163 10.58 -4.66 10.75
N THR A 164 10.71 -3.36 10.48
CA THR A 164 10.49 -2.82 9.14
C THR A 164 11.56 -3.30 8.17
N ASP A 165 12.82 -3.38 8.56
CA ASP A 165 13.90 -3.94 7.74
C ASP A 165 13.65 -5.41 7.43
N THR A 166 13.36 -6.23 8.45
CA THR A 166 13.06 -7.66 8.27
C THR A 166 11.86 -7.87 7.34
N MET A 167 10.80 -7.07 7.50
CA MET A 167 9.60 -7.15 6.67
C MET A 167 9.88 -6.69 5.23
N TYR A 168 10.63 -5.61 5.06
CA TYR A 168 11.01 -5.08 3.75
C TYR A 168 11.90 -6.07 2.98
N ASP A 169 12.92 -6.66 3.65
CA ASP A 169 13.78 -7.67 3.06
C ASP A 169 13.00 -8.91 2.64
N TRP A 170 12.08 -9.38 3.51
CA TRP A 170 11.22 -10.50 3.18
C TRP A 170 10.34 -10.22 1.97
N ILE A 171 9.72 -9.05 1.90
CA ILE A 171 8.89 -8.61 0.76
C ILE A 171 9.75 -8.57 -0.51
N THR A 172 10.94 -8.01 -0.44
CA THR A 172 11.84 -7.87 -1.58
C THR A 172 12.29 -9.24 -2.10
N LEU A 173 12.66 -10.15 -1.20
CA LEU A 173 13.15 -11.49 -1.57
C LEU A 173 12.05 -12.43 -2.06
N ASN A 174 10.82 -12.28 -1.56
CA ASN A 174 9.77 -13.27 -1.80
C ASN A 174 8.62 -12.76 -2.68
N LEU A 175 8.33 -11.45 -2.67
CA LEU A 175 7.21 -10.89 -3.41
C LEU A 175 7.65 -10.07 -4.63
N LYS A 176 8.81 -9.40 -4.59
CA LYS A 176 9.39 -8.74 -5.76
C LYS A 176 10.26 -9.71 -6.60
N SER A 177 9.92 -11.00 -6.57
CA SER A 177 10.61 -12.03 -7.34
C SER A 177 10.26 -11.98 -8.83
N ALA A 178 10.92 -12.81 -9.64
CA ALA A 178 10.67 -12.91 -11.09
C ALA A 178 9.24 -13.35 -11.45
N GLU A 179 8.46 -13.89 -10.49
CA GLU A 179 7.06 -14.27 -10.68
C GLU A 179 6.10 -13.09 -10.48
N ALA A 180 6.56 -11.99 -9.88
CA ALA A 180 5.77 -10.77 -9.76
C ALA A 180 5.70 -10.08 -11.13
N VAL A 181 4.50 -9.65 -11.52
CA VAL A 181 4.25 -8.95 -12.78
C VAL A 181 4.19 -7.45 -12.48
N ASN A 182 5.07 -6.69 -13.13
CA ASN A 182 5.01 -5.22 -13.14
C ASN A 182 3.87 -4.74 -14.02
#